data_15b4d756e5418865be42adbcb7bea099
#
_entry.id   15b4d756e5418865be42adbcb7bea099
#
_cell.length_a   1.000
_cell.length_b   1.000
_cell.length_c   1.000
_cell.angle_alpha   90.00
_cell.angle_beta   90.00
_cell.angle_gamma   90.00
#
_symmetry.space_group_name_H-M   'P 1'
#
loop_
_entity.id
_entity.type
_entity.pdbx_description
1 polymer ?
#
loop_
_entity_poly.entity_id
_entity_poly.type
_entity_poly.pdbx_seq_one_letter_code
_entity_poly.pdbx_strand_id
1 'polypeptide(L)'
;GYVDTEDGGFDEAMEAGVKEFQAANDLSVDGKVGRNTKEALYNPECVPKAFNIGDSGDNILLYQNRLQKLGYLTTEPDGVYGTDTQMAVRRFQEQNSLIADGYLGPITRDALMSDDAVGNALSYSMHGSDVKNVQQRLYELNYLRAKNINSYYTSLTEKAVKLFQKNNGLTVDGKVGRHTMSVLFSDDAVRASSPVTD
;
A
#
# COMPACT_ATOMS: atom_id res chain seq x y z
N GLY A 1 -1.63 -16.29 9.90
CA GLY A 1 -2.05 -15.04 10.43
C GLY A 1 -3.16 -15.03 11.47
N TYR A 2 -3.57 -16.19 12.03
CA TYR A 2 -4.55 -16.20 13.14
C TYR A 2 -3.92 -15.92 14.50
N VAL A 3 -2.60 -15.97 14.61
CA VAL A 3 -1.84 -15.72 15.84
C VAL A 3 -0.65 -14.82 15.54
N ASP A 4 -0.40 -13.81 16.36
CA ASP A 4 0.67 -12.83 16.19
C ASP A 4 1.93 -13.15 17.01
N THR A 5 1.86 -14.12 17.95
CA THR A 5 2.97 -14.50 18.81
C THR A 5 3.46 -15.91 18.52
N GLU A 6 4.76 -16.12 18.53
CA GLU A 6 5.43 -17.41 18.31
C GLU A 6 6.24 -17.82 19.57
N ASP A 7 5.75 -17.49 20.76
CA ASP A 7 6.43 -17.79 22.03
C ASP A 7 6.32 -19.26 22.47
N GLY A 8 5.53 -20.06 21.73
CA GLY A 8 5.29 -21.48 22.03
C GLY A 8 4.31 -21.76 23.17
N GLY A 9 3.73 -20.72 23.76
CA GLY A 9 2.68 -20.82 24.77
C GLY A 9 1.29 -21.00 24.14
N PHE A 10 0.37 -21.65 24.84
CA PHE A 10 -1.05 -21.70 24.48
C PHE A 10 -1.81 -20.81 25.46
N ASP A 11 -1.85 -19.54 25.15
CA ASP A 11 -2.51 -18.49 25.93
C ASP A 11 -3.90 -18.14 25.36
N GLU A 12 -4.56 -17.11 25.93
CA GLU A 12 -5.87 -16.65 25.46
C GLU A 12 -5.86 -16.14 24.02
N ALA A 13 -4.75 -15.54 23.58
CA ALA A 13 -4.61 -15.04 22.20
C ALA A 13 -4.50 -16.23 21.23
N MET A 14 -3.74 -17.27 21.59
CA MET A 14 -3.66 -18.52 20.82
C MET A 14 -5.02 -19.21 20.76
N GLU A 15 -5.76 -19.33 21.87
CA GLU A 15 -7.10 -19.91 21.90
C GLU A 15 -8.08 -19.12 21.00
N ALA A 16 -8.03 -17.79 21.05
CA ALA A 16 -8.87 -16.94 20.20
C ALA A 16 -8.53 -17.15 18.71
N GLY A 17 -7.24 -17.18 18.34
CA GLY A 17 -6.81 -17.46 16.97
C GLY A 17 -7.22 -18.83 16.46
N VAL A 18 -7.17 -19.85 17.32
CA VAL A 18 -7.67 -21.20 17.01
C VAL A 18 -9.16 -21.18 16.74
N LYS A 19 -9.96 -20.49 17.55
CA LYS A 19 -11.42 -20.37 17.34
C LYS A 19 -11.74 -19.66 16.02
N GLU A 20 -11.03 -18.59 15.69
CA GLU A 20 -11.20 -17.90 14.41
C GLU A 20 -10.86 -18.81 13.23
N PHE A 21 -9.74 -19.54 13.31
CA PHE A 21 -9.37 -20.52 12.28
C PHE A 21 -10.42 -21.61 12.14
N GLN A 22 -10.90 -22.16 13.26
CA GLN A 22 -11.95 -23.19 13.26
C GLN A 22 -13.24 -22.68 12.58
N ALA A 23 -13.68 -21.48 12.92
CA ALA A 23 -14.86 -20.86 12.32
C ALA A 23 -14.70 -20.65 10.80
N ALA A 24 -13.55 -20.17 10.36
CA ALA A 24 -13.26 -19.92 8.94
C ALA A 24 -13.17 -21.21 8.10
N ASN A 25 -12.92 -22.36 8.74
CA ASN A 25 -12.74 -23.66 8.08
C ASN A 25 -13.85 -24.67 8.41
N ASP A 26 -15.02 -24.18 8.83
CA ASP A 26 -16.20 -25.00 9.15
C ASP A 26 -15.95 -26.12 10.18
N LEU A 27 -15.05 -25.86 11.15
CA LEU A 27 -14.74 -26.79 12.24
C LEU A 27 -15.55 -26.44 13.50
N SER A 28 -15.62 -27.40 14.44
CA SER A 28 -16.12 -27.11 15.80
C SER A 28 -15.29 -26.02 16.46
N VAL A 29 -15.92 -24.90 16.83
CA VAL A 29 -15.24 -23.73 17.45
C VAL A 29 -15.11 -23.96 18.96
N ASP A 30 -14.14 -24.78 19.36
CA ASP A 30 -13.87 -25.12 20.77
C ASP A 30 -12.55 -24.53 21.29
N GLY A 31 -11.77 -23.89 20.43
CA GLY A 31 -10.48 -23.29 20.75
C GLY A 31 -9.36 -24.33 20.98
N LYS A 32 -9.60 -25.61 20.68
CA LYS A 32 -8.62 -26.68 20.92
C LYS A 32 -8.04 -27.20 19.62
N VAL A 33 -6.74 -27.40 19.61
CA VAL A 33 -6.02 -27.97 18.45
C VAL A 33 -6.10 -29.51 18.51
N GLY A 34 -7.32 -30.02 18.26
CA GLY A 34 -7.58 -31.44 18.13
C GLY A 34 -7.17 -32.01 16.77
N ARG A 35 -7.54 -33.27 16.50
CA ARG A 35 -7.18 -33.96 15.26
C ARG A 35 -7.67 -33.21 14.02
N ASN A 36 -8.96 -32.86 13.97
CA ASN A 36 -9.56 -32.21 12.83
C ASN A 36 -8.94 -30.83 12.58
N THR A 37 -8.66 -30.07 13.66
CA THR A 37 -8.00 -28.76 13.56
C THR A 37 -6.59 -28.91 13.00
N LYS A 38 -5.82 -29.92 13.45
CA LYS A 38 -4.50 -30.22 12.90
C LYS A 38 -4.53 -30.60 11.43
N GLU A 39 -5.45 -31.48 11.03
CA GLU A 39 -5.62 -31.89 9.64
C GLU A 39 -5.96 -30.69 8.76
N ALA A 40 -6.85 -29.80 9.22
CA ALA A 40 -7.19 -28.57 8.49
C ALA A 40 -6.00 -27.60 8.40
N LEU A 41 -5.22 -27.40 9.48
CA LEU A 41 -4.05 -26.51 9.46
C LEU A 41 -2.98 -26.91 8.43
N TYR A 42 -2.86 -28.20 8.14
CA TYR A 42 -1.91 -28.72 7.14
C TYR A 42 -2.57 -28.95 5.76
N ASN A 43 -3.86 -28.66 5.61
CA ASN A 43 -4.52 -28.73 4.31
C ASN A 43 -4.17 -27.51 3.46
N PRO A 44 -3.65 -27.66 2.23
CA PRO A 44 -3.39 -26.56 1.31
C PRO A 44 -4.61 -25.69 0.99
N GLU A 45 -5.81 -26.25 1.13
CA GLU A 45 -7.09 -25.56 0.89
C GLU A 45 -7.65 -24.86 2.13
N CYS A 46 -6.93 -24.86 3.27
CA CYS A 46 -7.42 -24.16 4.45
C CYS A 46 -7.59 -22.66 4.19
N VAL A 47 -8.65 -22.07 4.77
CA VAL A 47 -8.93 -20.65 4.66
C VAL A 47 -8.01 -19.87 5.63
N PRO A 48 -7.04 -19.12 5.13
CA PRO A 48 -6.17 -18.30 5.97
C PRO A 48 -6.85 -17.00 6.35
N LYS A 49 -6.43 -16.42 7.50
CA LYS A 49 -6.98 -15.13 7.97
C LYS A 49 -6.74 -14.03 6.95
N ALA A 50 -7.82 -13.31 6.60
CA ALA A 50 -7.75 -12.01 5.96
C ALA A 50 -7.97 -10.92 7.01
N PHE A 51 -7.01 -10.02 7.19
CA PHE A 51 -7.16 -8.90 8.14
C PHE A 51 -8.16 -7.88 7.62
N ASN A 52 -8.94 -7.32 8.56
CA ASN A 52 -10.03 -6.40 8.30
C ASN A 52 -10.17 -5.38 9.43
N ILE A 53 -11.12 -4.45 9.30
CA ILE A 53 -11.40 -3.43 10.33
C ILE A 53 -11.68 -4.10 11.70
N GLY A 54 -10.97 -3.61 12.71
CA GLY A 54 -11.04 -4.08 14.10
C GLY A 54 -9.92 -5.05 14.48
N ASP A 55 -9.21 -5.64 13.50
CA ASP A 55 -8.01 -6.42 13.81
C ASP A 55 -6.85 -5.51 14.27
N SER A 56 -5.96 -6.06 15.08
CA SER A 56 -4.77 -5.35 15.57
C SER A 56 -3.60 -6.33 15.79
N GLY A 57 -2.39 -5.80 15.83
CA GLY A 57 -1.18 -6.56 16.13
C GLY A 57 0.02 -6.21 15.24
N ASP A 58 1.16 -6.84 15.54
CA ASP A 58 2.46 -6.56 14.88
C ASP A 58 2.44 -6.87 13.38
N ASN A 59 1.68 -7.89 12.96
CA ASN A 59 1.51 -8.19 11.54
C ASN A 59 0.83 -7.03 10.79
N ILE A 60 -0.17 -6.40 11.39
CA ILE A 60 -0.86 -5.25 10.79
C ILE A 60 0.11 -4.06 10.71
N LEU A 61 0.86 -3.81 11.78
CA LEU A 61 1.89 -2.77 11.81
C LEU A 61 2.92 -2.97 10.68
N LEU A 62 3.37 -4.20 10.45
CA LEU A 62 4.28 -4.55 9.35
C LEU A 62 3.69 -4.16 7.99
N TYR A 63 2.43 -4.52 7.72
CA TYR A 63 1.77 -4.22 6.45
C TYR A 63 1.43 -2.73 6.30
N GLN A 64 1.06 -2.04 7.38
CA GLN A 64 0.89 -0.59 7.39
C GLN A 64 2.17 0.14 7.03
N ASN A 65 3.32 -0.25 7.60
CA ASN A 65 4.64 0.30 7.24
C ASN A 65 4.94 0.09 5.74
N ARG A 66 4.60 -1.08 5.20
CA ARG A 66 4.80 -1.34 3.77
C ARG A 66 3.87 -0.51 2.89
N LEU A 67 2.59 -0.38 3.26
CA LEU A 67 1.62 0.48 2.58
C LEU A 67 2.05 1.95 2.62
N GLN A 68 2.58 2.42 3.74
CA GLN A 68 3.12 3.78 3.87
C GLN A 68 4.35 3.97 2.96
N LYS A 69 5.30 3.03 2.97
CA LYS A 69 6.48 3.05 2.08
C LYS A 69 6.11 3.06 0.59
N LEU A 70 5.00 2.42 0.22
CA LEU A 70 4.47 2.42 -1.15
C LEU A 70 3.57 3.63 -1.45
N GLY A 71 3.35 4.52 -0.47
CA GLY A 71 2.55 5.75 -0.62
C GLY A 71 1.03 5.55 -0.57
N TYR A 72 0.54 4.38 -0.13
CA TYR A 72 -0.90 4.12 0.01
C TYR A 72 -1.48 4.57 1.35
N LEU A 73 -0.69 4.48 2.43
CA LEU A 73 -1.08 4.93 3.77
C LEU A 73 -0.39 6.25 4.07
N THR A 74 -1.15 7.25 4.52
CA THR A 74 -0.65 8.60 4.84
C THR A 74 -0.66 8.90 6.33
N THR A 75 -1.33 8.06 7.13
CA THR A 75 -1.32 8.10 8.59
C THR A 75 -0.12 7.32 9.13
N GLU A 76 0.24 7.59 10.39
CA GLU A 76 1.28 6.81 11.08
C GLU A 76 0.78 5.37 11.31
N PRO A 77 1.61 4.36 11.00
CA PRO A 77 1.31 2.97 11.32
C PRO A 77 1.15 2.76 12.83
N ASP A 78 0.02 2.25 13.26
CA ASP A 78 -0.36 2.08 14.67
C ASP A 78 -0.65 0.63 15.06
N GLY A 79 -0.59 -0.30 14.10
CA GLY A 79 -0.91 -1.71 14.31
C GLY A 79 -2.41 -2.00 14.44
N VAL A 80 -3.29 -1.03 14.15
CA VAL A 80 -4.74 -1.22 14.17
C VAL A 80 -5.31 -1.12 12.75
N TYR A 81 -6.04 -2.13 12.31
CA TYR A 81 -6.69 -2.10 11.01
C TYR A 81 -7.92 -1.20 11.05
N GLY A 82 -7.71 0.09 10.86
CA GLY A 82 -8.75 1.12 10.79
C GLY A 82 -9.29 1.31 9.37
N THR A 83 -10.19 2.28 9.22
CA THR A 83 -10.77 2.66 7.91
C THR A 83 -9.73 3.20 6.93
N ASP A 84 -8.71 3.89 7.41
CA ASP A 84 -7.60 4.42 6.63
C ASP A 84 -6.72 3.28 6.09
N THR A 85 -6.42 2.27 6.90
CA THR A 85 -5.73 1.04 6.47
C THR A 85 -6.54 0.29 5.42
N GLN A 86 -7.86 0.12 5.62
CA GLN A 86 -8.73 -0.52 4.64
C GLN A 86 -8.73 0.22 3.30
N MET A 87 -8.82 1.55 3.33
CA MET A 87 -8.78 2.38 2.12
C MET A 87 -7.42 2.30 1.41
N ALA A 88 -6.32 2.24 2.17
CA ALA A 88 -4.98 2.05 1.63
C ALA A 88 -4.83 0.69 0.95
N VAL A 89 -5.29 -0.39 1.59
CA VAL A 89 -5.31 -1.75 1.02
C VAL A 89 -6.15 -1.80 -0.26
N ARG A 90 -7.35 -1.22 -0.27
CA ARG A 90 -8.20 -1.19 -1.45
C ARG A 90 -7.52 -0.50 -2.64
N ARG A 91 -6.88 0.68 -2.42
CA ARG A 91 -6.10 1.37 -3.46
C ARG A 91 -4.91 0.54 -3.94
N PHE A 92 -4.22 -0.14 -3.01
CA PHE A 92 -3.14 -1.05 -3.35
C PHE A 92 -3.65 -2.19 -4.26
N GLN A 93 -4.75 -2.82 -3.90
CA GLN A 93 -5.37 -3.89 -4.68
C GLN A 93 -5.74 -3.41 -6.10
N GLU A 94 -6.38 -2.25 -6.23
CA GLU A 94 -6.72 -1.65 -7.53
C GLU A 94 -5.48 -1.44 -8.42
N GLN A 95 -4.40 -0.87 -7.86
CA GLN A 95 -3.18 -0.59 -8.63
C GLN A 95 -2.39 -1.86 -8.99
N ASN A 96 -2.55 -2.94 -8.24
CA ASN A 96 -1.87 -4.21 -8.45
C ASN A 96 -2.75 -5.27 -9.12
N SER A 97 -3.89 -4.87 -9.72
CA SER A 97 -4.83 -5.75 -10.43
C SER A 97 -5.39 -6.90 -9.58
N LEU A 98 -5.57 -6.65 -8.29
CA LEU A 98 -6.21 -7.56 -7.34
C LEU A 98 -7.70 -7.20 -7.16
N ILE A 99 -8.47 -8.09 -6.54
CA ILE A 99 -9.85 -7.78 -6.14
C ILE A 99 -9.79 -6.70 -5.05
N ALA A 100 -10.38 -5.52 -5.33
CA ALA A 100 -10.35 -4.37 -4.44
C ALA A 100 -11.44 -4.44 -3.36
N ASP A 101 -11.37 -5.45 -2.50
CA ASP A 101 -12.31 -5.70 -1.41
C ASP A 101 -11.93 -5.01 -0.09
N GLY A 102 -10.68 -4.56 0.02
CA GLY A 102 -10.14 -3.95 1.23
C GLY A 102 -9.82 -4.94 2.34
N TYR A 103 -9.74 -6.25 2.04
CA TYR A 103 -9.26 -7.26 2.96
C TYR A 103 -7.79 -7.58 2.68
N LEU A 104 -6.99 -7.67 3.73
CA LEU A 104 -5.59 -8.03 3.62
C LEU A 104 -5.42 -9.56 3.74
N GLY A 105 -5.95 -10.27 2.75
CA GLY A 105 -5.83 -11.72 2.60
C GLY A 105 -4.43 -12.15 2.09
N PRO A 106 -4.16 -13.47 1.99
CA PRO A 106 -2.85 -13.98 1.59
C PRO A 106 -2.36 -13.41 0.26
N ILE A 107 -3.20 -13.44 -0.78
CA ILE A 107 -2.84 -12.93 -2.11
C ILE A 107 -2.43 -11.46 -2.03
N THR A 108 -3.18 -10.65 -1.27
CA THR A 108 -2.87 -9.23 -1.08
C THR A 108 -1.59 -9.04 -0.30
N ARG A 109 -1.35 -9.85 0.75
CA ARG A 109 -0.11 -9.79 1.56
C ARG A 109 1.12 -10.17 0.74
N ASP A 110 1.04 -11.25 -0.03
CA ASP A 110 2.13 -11.71 -0.88
C ASP A 110 2.47 -10.65 -1.93
N ALA A 111 1.46 -10.09 -2.60
CA ALA A 111 1.65 -9.00 -3.55
C ALA A 111 2.24 -7.75 -2.88
N LEU A 112 1.76 -7.39 -1.68
CA LEU A 112 2.23 -6.21 -0.94
C LEU A 112 3.70 -6.33 -0.52
N MET A 113 4.13 -7.52 -0.12
CA MET A 113 5.50 -7.77 0.32
C MET A 113 6.45 -8.07 -0.83
N SER A 114 5.92 -8.29 -2.04
CA SER A 114 6.73 -8.50 -3.25
C SER A 114 7.56 -7.27 -3.61
N ASP A 115 8.73 -7.50 -4.22
CA ASP A 115 9.54 -6.44 -4.82
C ASP A 115 8.86 -5.81 -6.06
N ASP A 116 7.95 -6.54 -6.69
CA ASP A 116 7.17 -6.07 -7.84
C ASP A 116 5.92 -5.25 -7.44
N ALA A 117 5.67 -5.06 -6.14
CA ALA A 117 4.54 -4.27 -5.66
C ALA A 117 4.52 -2.87 -6.27
N VAL A 118 3.44 -2.55 -6.98
CA VAL A 118 3.27 -1.23 -7.61
C VAL A 118 2.95 -0.20 -6.54
N GLY A 119 3.74 0.87 -6.46
CA GLY A 119 3.49 1.99 -5.56
C GLY A 119 2.28 2.83 -5.99
N ASN A 120 1.72 3.57 -5.04
CA ASN A 120 0.63 4.49 -5.31
C ASN A 120 1.10 5.61 -6.25
N ALA A 121 0.41 5.80 -7.38
CA ALA A 121 0.72 6.87 -8.30
C ALA A 121 0.19 8.20 -7.78
N LEU A 122 1.08 9.16 -7.51
CA LEU A 122 0.66 10.51 -7.14
C LEU A 122 -0.10 11.16 -8.30
N SER A 123 -1.27 11.72 -8.03
CA SER A 123 -2.16 12.30 -9.03
C SER A 123 -2.94 13.49 -8.49
N TYR A 124 -3.71 14.14 -9.36
CA TYR A 124 -4.55 15.29 -9.03
C TYR A 124 -5.35 15.10 -7.75
N SER A 125 -5.46 16.14 -6.94
CA SER A 125 -6.08 16.22 -5.61
C SER A 125 -5.33 15.57 -4.44
N MET A 126 -4.29 14.78 -4.68
CA MET A 126 -3.46 14.25 -3.60
C MET A 126 -2.60 15.34 -2.96
N HIS A 127 -2.18 15.15 -1.71
CA HIS A 127 -1.35 16.10 -0.98
C HIS A 127 -0.42 15.38 0.00
N GLY A 128 0.59 16.09 0.48
CA GLY A 128 1.55 15.57 1.45
C GLY A 128 3.00 15.77 1.04
N SER A 129 3.92 15.19 1.83
CA SER A 129 5.37 15.30 1.63
C SER A 129 5.82 14.77 0.27
N ASP A 130 5.25 13.66 -0.19
CA ASP A 130 5.64 13.05 -1.46
C ASP A 130 5.28 13.92 -2.65
N VAL A 131 4.11 14.57 -2.61
CA VAL A 131 3.72 15.58 -3.61
C VAL A 131 4.70 16.74 -3.59
N LYS A 132 5.08 17.22 -2.39
CA LYS A 132 6.06 18.30 -2.25
C LYS A 132 7.43 17.92 -2.82
N ASN A 133 7.91 16.70 -2.57
CA ASN A 133 9.17 16.19 -3.11
C ASN A 133 9.15 16.14 -4.64
N VAL A 134 8.05 15.66 -5.24
CA VAL A 134 7.85 15.67 -6.69
C VAL A 134 7.82 17.09 -7.24
N GLN A 135 7.10 18.02 -6.60
CA GLN A 135 7.04 19.43 -7.01
C GLN A 135 8.43 20.08 -6.94
N GLN A 136 9.19 19.82 -5.86
CA GLN A 136 10.55 20.30 -5.72
C GLN A 136 11.44 19.81 -6.87
N ARG A 137 11.38 18.52 -7.19
CA ARG A 137 12.18 17.95 -8.28
C ARG A 137 11.76 18.49 -9.66
N LEU A 138 10.47 18.65 -9.89
CA LEU A 138 9.95 19.30 -11.12
C LEU A 138 10.42 20.76 -11.24
N TYR A 139 10.51 21.48 -10.13
CA TYR A 139 11.08 22.84 -10.10
C TYR A 139 12.58 22.82 -10.44
N GLU A 140 13.37 21.94 -9.84
CA GLU A 140 14.81 21.79 -10.14
C GLU A 140 15.06 21.47 -11.62
N LEU A 141 14.19 20.67 -12.23
CA LEU A 141 14.22 20.34 -13.65
C LEU A 141 13.56 21.39 -14.57
N ASN A 142 13.14 22.53 -14.03
CA ASN A 142 12.51 23.66 -14.74
C ASN A 142 11.14 23.34 -15.36
N TYR A 143 10.37 22.37 -14.81
CA TYR A 143 8.98 22.09 -15.21
C TYR A 143 7.96 22.90 -14.40
N LEU A 144 8.30 23.30 -13.17
CA LEU A 144 7.40 23.99 -12.27
C LEU A 144 8.09 25.26 -11.72
N ARG A 145 7.31 26.26 -11.30
CA ARG A 145 7.85 27.46 -10.61
C ARG A 145 7.88 27.25 -9.11
N ALA A 146 8.82 27.87 -8.40
CA ALA A 146 8.98 27.77 -6.94
C ALA A 146 7.67 28.09 -6.17
N LYS A 147 6.89 29.09 -6.62
CA LYS A 147 5.61 29.47 -6.00
C LYS A 147 4.54 28.37 -6.01
N ASN A 148 4.72 27.32 -6.83
CA ASN A 148 3.79 26.21 -6.98
C ASN A 148 4.18 24.96 -6.16
N ILE A 149 5.24 25.07 -5.32
CA ILE A 149 5.63 24.02 -4.37
C ILE A 149 4.80 24.22 -3.10
N ASN A 150 3.67 23.56 -3.02
CA ASN A 150 2.68 23.78 -1.95
C ASN A 150 2.14 22.49 -1.32
N SER A 151 2.75 21.35 -1.66
CA SER A 151 2.34 20.00 -1.21
C SER A 151 0.96 19.53 -1.68
N TYR A 152 0.29 20.23 -2.59
CA TYR A 152 -0.98 19.81 -3.21
C TYR A 152 -0.77 19.51 -4.68
N TYR A 153 -1.21 18.34 -5.13
CA TYR A 153 -1.14 17.96 -6.54
C TYR A 153 -2.25 18.68 -7.32
N THR A 154 -1.91 19.86 -7.78
CA THR A 154 -2.84 20.75 -8.52
C THR A 154 -2.84 20.44 -10.02
N SER A 155 -3.73 21.11 -10.78
CA SER A 155 -3.73 21.05 -12.25
C SER A 155 -2.40 21.51 -12.87
N LEU A 156 -1.68 22.44 -12.22
CA LEU A 156 -0.34 22.85 -12.65
C LEU A 156 0.69 21.75 -12.42
N THR A 157 0.63 21.06 -11.29
CA THR A 157 1.48 19.91 -11.03
C THR A 157 1.23 18.82 -12.09
N GLU A 158 -0.04 18.52 -12.39
CA GLU A 158 -0.41 17.56 -13.42
C GLU A 158 0.12 17.96 -14.82
N LYS A 159 -0.04 19.23 -15.21
CA LYS A 159 0.53 19.76 -16.48
C LYS A 159 2.06 19.61 -16.51
N ALA A 160 2.75 19.92 -15.41
CA ALA A 160 4.20 19.79 -15.31
C ALA A 160 4.65 18.32 -15.43
N VAL A 161 3.92 17.39 -14.80
CA VAL A 161 4.18 15.95 -14.90
C VAL A 161 3.94 15.46 -16.33
N LYS A 162 2.84 15.84 -16.98
CA LYS A 162 2.57 15.49 -18.40
C LYS A 162 3.70 15.96 -19.32
N LEU A 163 4.17 17.20 -19.13
CA LEU A 163 5.28 17.73 -19.91
C LEU A 163 6.59 16.97 -19.63
N PHE A 164 6.85 16.66 -18.35
CA PHE A 164 7.99 15.83 -17.97
C PHE A 164 7.94 14.45 -18.62
N GLN A 165 6.79 13.76 -18.53
CA GLN A 165 6.59 12.45 -19.14
C GLN A 165 6.83 12.49 -20.64
N LYS A 166 6.29 13.50 -21.34
CA LYS A 166 6.49 13.70 -22.78
C LYS A 166 7.97 13.86 -23.13
N ASN A 167 8.70 14.71 -22.38
CA ASN A 167 10.10 15.01 -22.67
C ASN A 167 11.02 13.82 -22.36
N ASN A 168 10.60 12.90 -21.51
CA ASN A 168 11.36 11.72 -21.10
C ASN A 168 10.86 10.42 -21.75
N GLY A 169 9.98 10.49 -22.76
CA GLY A 169 9.48 9.31 -23.48
C GLY A 169 8.61 8.37 -22.66
N LEU A 170 7.95 8.91 -21.61
CA LEU A 170 7.09 8.14 -20.73
C LEU A 170 5.61 8.21 -21.19
N THR A 171 4.77 7.32 -20.67
CA THR A 171 3.31 7.41 -20.84
C THR A 171 2.80 8.73 -20.24
N VAL A 172 2.13 9.55 -21.07
CA VAL A 172 1.67 10.89 -20.71
C VAL A 172 0.27 10.82 -20.07
N ASP A 173 0.20 10.38 -18.81
CA ASP A 173 -1.05 10.26 -18.05
C ASP A 173 -1.20 11.33 -16.95
N GLY A 174 -0.14 12.06 -16.64
CA GLY A 174 -0.11 13.08 -15.59
C GLY A 174 -0.08 12.49 -14.18
N LYS A 175 0.27 11.21 -14.03
CA LYS A 175 0.42 10.55 -12.75
C LYS A 175 1.90 10.23 -12.49
N VAL A 176 2.33 10.35 -11.25
CA VAL A 176 3.71 10.00 -10.86
C VAL A 176 3.70 8.61 -10.24
N GLY A 177 3.61 7.60 -11.09
CA GLY A 177 3.78 6.20 -10.72
C GLY A 177 5.25 5.81 -10.60
N ARG A 178 5.53 4.53 -10.28
CA ARG A 178 6.89 4.00 -10.07
C ARG A 178 7.86 4.37 -11.19
N HIS A 179 7.47 4.17 -12.43
CA HIS A 179 8.34 4.44 -13.58
C HIS A 179 8.61 5.94 -13.75
N THR A 180 7.58 6.78 -13.66
CA THR A 180 7.72 8.24 -13.68
C THR A 180 8.60 8.74 -12.52
N MET A 181 8.42 8.18 -11.32
CA MET A 181 9.22 8.51 -10.14
C MET A 181 10.69 8.16 -10.33
N SER A 182 10.97 6.95 -10.83
CA SER A 182 12.35 6.49 -11.08
C SER A 182 13.08 7.41 -12.06
N VAL A 183 12.43 7.78 -13.17
CA VAL A 183 13.03 8.68 -14.18
C VAL A 183 13.14 10.12 -13.63
N LEU A 184 12.13 10.60 -12.89
CA LEU A 184 12.13 11.96 -12.33
C LEU A 184 13.31 12.20 -11.37
N PHE A 185 13.68 11.20 -10.58
CA PHE A 185 14.78 11.30 -9.61
C PHE A 185 16.11 10.73 -10.13
N SER A 186 16.18 10.32 -11.41
CA SER A 186 17.45 9.94 -12.03
C SER A 186 18.29 11.15 -12.42
N ASP A 187 19.58 10.91 -12.62
CA ASP A 187 20.52 11.93 -13.14
C ASP A 187 20.28 12.25 -14.62
N ASP A 188 19.71 11.31 -15.37
CA ASP A 188 19.41 11.44 -16.80
C ASP A 188 18.07 12.16 -17.08
N ALA A 189 17.36 12.62 -16.05
CA ALA A 189 16.07 13.30 -16.19
C ALA A 189 16.20 14.56 -17.06
N VAL A 190 15.49 14.58 -18.20
CA VAL A 190 15.52 15.71 -19.15
C VAL A 190 14.92 16.95 -18.51
N ARG A 191 15.61 18.08 -18.63
CA ARG A 191 15.13 19.38 -18.14
C ARG A 191 14.18 20.04 -19.15
N ALA A 192 13.22 20.80 -18.67
CA ALA A 192 12.38 21.62 -19.53
C ALA A 192 13.09 22.91 -19.94
N SER A 193 12.77 23.42 -21.14
CA SER A 193 13.22 24.74 -21.59
C SER A 193 12.57 25.88 -20.81
N SER A 194 11.33 25.69 -20.36
CA SER A 194 10.57 26.66 -19.56
C SER A 194 9.54 25.94 -18.68
N PRO A 195 9.20 26.49 -17.50
CA PRO A 195 8.16 25.93 -16.65
C PRO A 195 6.77 26.15 -17.21
N VAL A 196 5.82 25.26 -16.81
CA VAL A 196 4.41 25.44 -17.16
C VAL A 196 3.84 26.72 -16.52
N THR A 197 2.88 27.31 -17.20
CA THR A 197 2.16 28.51 -16.75
C THR A 197 0.68 28.22 -16.55
N ASP A 198 0.04 29.09 -15.80
CA ASP A 198 -1.41 29.06 -15.54
C ASP A 198 -2.21 29.11 -16.84
#